data_f06a6d136cf3905193776442a1cf3989
#
_entry.id   f06a6d136cf3905193776442a1cf3989
#
_cell.length_a   1.000
_cell.length_b   1.000
_cell.length_c   1.000
_cell.angle_alpha   90.00
_cell.angle_beta   90.00
_cell.angle_gamma   90.00
#
_symmetry.space_group_name_H-M   'P 1'
#
loop_
_entity.id
_entity.type
_entity.pdbx_description
1 polymer ?
#
loop_
_entity_poly.entity_id
_entity_poly.type
_entity_poly.pdbx_seq_one_letter_code
_entity_poly.pdbx_strand_id
1 'polypeptide(L)'
;MKNGKKDIKIVFTDIDGTLFSHVTHQVPRSAIHAFEDMQRKGIKVFLCSGRNYYLIRKSGILSYVTPDGLVTMNGSNAIIDGNIIYKYPIPSEVVDKMITFAKRLRFGLTLIEESEGHINMIDERVISAHEKYGTRFPQPRTFPDHYDRVVYQMIAFCDAFDESLFLPHLQGCKSARWDEYAVDIMLNDSDKSKGIQSVLEYYGYSPEEAACLGDGENDVEMMLYCGHSACMGAGSPKAKKVAEYTAPDIDEDGWASACLHFGLIDKIRP
;
A
#
# COMPACT_ATOMS: atom_id res chain seq x y z
N MET A 1 23.57 -30.13 -9.52
CA MET A 1 23.11 -29.11 -10.45
C MET A 1 22.85 -27.87 -9.58
N LYS A 2 23.60 -26.78 -9.74
CA LYS A 2 23.32 -25.52 -9.07
C LYS A 2 21.96 -25.04 -9.59
N ASN A 3 20.91 -25.04 -8.76
CA ASN A 3 19.70 -24.28 -9.04
C ASN A 3 20.16 -22.84 -9.25
N GLY A 4 20.16 -22.39 -10.52
CA GLY A 4 20.56 -21.02 -10.84
C GLY A 4 19.52 -20.09 -10.22
N LYS A 5 19.95 -19.34 -9.17
CA LYS A 5 19.19 -18.23 -8.64
C LYS A 5 18.96 -17.29 -9.82
N LYS A 6 17.68 -17.02 -10.14
CA LYS A 6 17.35 -16.08 -11.22
C LYS A 6 17.81 -14.68 -10.81
N ASP A 7 18.31 -13.90 -11.75
CA ASP A 7 18.67 -12.51 -11.50
C ASP A 7 17.41 -11.68 -11.22
N ILE A 8 17.43 -10.89 -10.17
CA ILE A 8 16.33 -9.99 -9.82
C ILE A 8 16.25 -8.88 -10.88
N LYS A 9 15.08 -8.73 -11.49
CA LYS A 9 14.79 -7.74 -12.54
C LYS A 9 13.90 -6.61 -12.08
N ILE A 10 13.18 -6.82 -10.97
CA ILE A 10 12.20 -5.88 -10.47
C ILE A 10 12.15 -5.91 -8.94
N VAL A 11 12.00 -4.72 -8.35
CA VAL A 11 11.86 -4.53 -6.90
C VAL A 11 10.57 -3.81 -6.61
N PHE A 12 9.82 -4.33 -5.64
CA PHE A 12 8.63 -3.72 -5.09
C PHE A 12 8.91 -3.24 -3.67
N THR A 13 8.68 -1.98 -3.39
CA THR A 13 8.93 -1.43 -2.05
C THR A 13 7.69 -0.77 -1.47
N ASP A 14 7.37 -1.08 -0.21
CA ASP A 14 6.45 -0.26 0.54
C ASP A 14 7.04 1.14 0.75
N ILE A 15 6.19 2.09 1.13
CA ILE A 15 6.55 3.50 1.34
C ILE A 15 6.79 3.77 2.83
N ASP A 16 5.75 3.61 3.63
CA ASP A 16 5.66 4.11 5.01
C ASP A 16 6.39 3.18 5.99
N GLY A 17 7.48 3.65 6.61
CA GLY A 17 8.31 2.80 7.49
C GLY A 17 9.31 1.92 6.74
N THR A 18 9.25 1.90 5.41
CA THR A 18 10.16 1.12 4.56
C THR A 18 11.07 1.99 3.71
N LEU A 19 10.53 2.81 2.81
CA LEU A 19 11.30 3.74 1.99
C LEU A 19 11.28 5.16 2.57
N PHE A 20 10.21 5.54 3.27
CA PHE A 20 10.00 6.86 3.87
C PHE A 20 10.00 6.74 5.40
N SER A 21 10.90 7.46 6.07
CA SER A 21 11.00 7.49 7.53
C SER A 21 9.95 8.41 8.14
N HIS A 22 9.22 7.90 9.13
CA HIS A 22 8.31 8.70 9.94
C HIS A 22 9.03 9.53 11.04
N VAL A 23 10.29 9.23 11.32
CA VAL A 23 11.11 9.95 12.30
C VAL A 23 11.71 11.20 11.68
N THR A 24 12.36 11.04 10.51
CA THR A 24 13.02 12.15 9.81
C THR A 24 12.11 12.86 8.82
N HIS A 25 10.95 12.27 8.50
CA HIS A 25 10.02 12.72 7.44
C HIS A 25 10.69 12.85 6.07
N GLN A 26 11.62 11.96 5.77
CA GLN A 26 12.39 11.95 4.52
C GLN A 26 12.66 10.52 4.03
N VAL A 27 13.06 10.42 2.78
CA VAL A 27 13.72 9.21 2.25
C VAL A 27 15.20 9.32 2.56
N PRO A 28 15.84 8.32 3.20
CA PRO A 28 17.27 8.33 3.45
C PRO A 28 18.08 8.49 2.16
N ARG A 29 19.17 9.25 2.19
CA ARG A 29 20.02 9.46 1.00
C ARG A 29 20.56 8.16 0.44
N SER A 30 20.96 7.23 1.29
CA SER A 30 21.39 5.91 0.87
C SER A 30 20.35 5.14 0.08
N ALA A 31 19.07 5.26 0.46
CA ALA A 31 17.95 4.66 -0.26
C ALA A 31 17.73 5.33 -1.64
N ILE A 32 17.81 6.66 -1.72
CA ILE A 32 17.74 7.39 -3.01
C ILE A 32 18.86 6.91 -3.95
N HIS A 33 20.09 6.86 -3.47
CA HIS A 33 21.23 6.42 -4.28
C HIS A 33 21.10 4.96 -4.72
N ALA A 34 20.62 4.08 -3.82
CA ALA A 34 20.41 2.68 -4.16
C ALA A 34 19.28 2.50 -5.19
N PHE A 35 18.22 3.30 -5.09
CA PHE A 35 17.12 3.33 -6.05
C PHE A 35 17.64 3.68 -7.47
N GLU A 36 18.42 4.76 -7.57
CA GLU A 36 19.05 5.18 -8.84
C GLU A 36 20.03 4.14 -9.39
N ASP A 37 20.83 3.50 -8.50
CA ASP A 37 21.82 2.50 -8.89
C ASP A 37 21.12 1.27 -9.50
N MET A 38 20.02 0.81 -8.93
CA MET A 38 19.22 -0.28 -9.49
C MET A 38 18.66 0.08 -10.86
N GLN A 39 18.06 1.27 -11.02
CA GLN A 39 17.52 1.69 -12.31
C GLN A 39 18.62 1.81 -13.38
N ARG A 40 19.83 2.28 -13.02
CA ARG A 40 20.99 2.30 -13.93
C ARG A 40 21.44 0.91 -14.37
N LYS A 41 21.22 -0.11 -13.54
CA LYS A 41 21.44 -1.53 -13.87
C LYS A 41 20.29 -2.16 -14.66
N GLY A 42 19.23 -1.39 -14.97
CA GLY A 42 18.05 -1.86 -15.70
C GLY A 42 17.05 -2.62 -14.81
N ILE A 43 17.22 -2.59 -13.48
CA ILE A 43 16.27 -3.18 -12.53
C ILE A 43 15.14 -2.18 -12.33
N LYS A 44 13.90 -2.65 -12.52
CA LYS A 44 12.72 -1.81 -12.31
C LYS A 44 12.39 -1.67 -10.84
N VAL A 45 11.95 -0.48 -10.42
CA VAL A 45 11.57 -0.23 -9.02
C VAL A 45 10.16 0.34 -8.94
N PHE A 46 9.29 -0.35 -8.22
CA PHE A 46 7.88 -0.02 -8.02
C PHE A 46 7.60 0.35 -6.58
N LEU A 47 6.78 1.38 -6.37
CA LEU A 47 6.21 1.65 -5.04
C LEU A 47 4.92 0.84 -4.86
N CYS A 48 4.80 0.17 -3.71
CA CYS A 48 3.65 -0.63 -3.31
C CYS A 48 3.04 -0.08 -2.03
N SER A 49 1.85 0.53 -2.06
CA SER A 49 1.30 1.23 -0.90
C SER A 49 -0.20 1.00 -0.71
N GLY A 50 -0.66 1.14 0.54
CA GLY A 50 -2.08 1.29 0.86
C GLY A 50 -2.68 2.61 0.36
N ARG A 51 -1.85 3.61 0.07
CA ARG A 51 -2.27 4.91 -0.43
C ARG A 51 -2.79 4.81 -1.86
N ASN A 52 -3.76 5.66 -2.23
CA ASN A 52 -4.12 5.87 -3.62
C ASN A 52 -3.09 6.78 -4.34
N TYR A 53 -3.18 6.85 -5.66
CA TYR A 53 -2.27 7.66 -6.49
C TYR A 53 -2.20 9.14 -6.07
N TYR A 54 -3.35 9.72 -5.73
CA TYR A 54 -3.42 11.11 -5.30
C TYR A 54 -2.64 11.36 -3.99
N LEU A 55 -2.79 10.48 -3.00
CA LEU A 55 -2.06 10.57 -1.73
C LEU A 55 -0.56 10.36 -1.91
N ILE A 56 -0.15 9.43 -2.79
CA ILE A 56 1.27 9.23 -3.12
C ILE A 56 1.84 10.51 -3.73
N ARG A 57 1.16 11.13 -4.70
CA ARG A 57 1.61 12.40 -5.28
C ARG A 57 1.68 13.53 -4.26
N LYS A 58 0.73 13.62 -3.35
CA LYS A 58 0.69 14.67 -2.31
C LYS A 58 1.67 14.47 -1.17
N SER A 59 2.14 13.25 -0.93
CA SER A 59 3.10 12.97 0.13
C SER A 59 4.49 13.55 -0.13
N GLY A 60 4.79 13.96 -1.36
CA GLY A 60 6.11 14.43 -1.75
C GLY A 60 7.13 13.33 -2.02
N ILE A 61 6.79 12.04 -1.85
CA ILE A 61 7.71 10.92 -2.07
C ILE A 61 8.31 10.93 -3.48
N LEU A 62 7.52 11.32 -4.48
CA LEU A 62 7.95 11.40 -5.88
C LEU A 62 8.92 12.54 -6.18
N SER A 63 9.24 13.41 -5.20
CA SER A 63 10.34 14.38 -5.31
C SER A 63 11.70 13.77 -4.95
N TYR A 64 11.71 12.63 -4.25
CA TYR A 64 12.92 11.90 -3.88
C TYR A 64 13.28 10.82 -4.90
N VAL A 65 12.27 10.11 -5.42
CA VAL A 65 12.46 8.96 -6.32
C VAL A 65 11.45 8.99 -7.47
N THR A 66 11.87 8.48 -8.63
CA THR A 66 10.99 8.31 -9.80
C THR A 66 10.79 6.82 -10.07
N PRO A 67 9.72 6.20 -9.57
CA PRO A 67 9.48 4.77 -9.77
C PRO A 67 9.10 4.45 -11.21
N ASP A 68 9.36 3.21 -11.65
CA ASP A 68 8.91 2.68 -12.95
C ASP A 68 7.38 2.43 -12.97
N GLY A 69 6.75 2.38 -11.81
CA GLY A 69 5.30 2.28 -11.67
C GLY A 69 4.87 2.18 -10.22
N LEU A 70 3.57 1.98 -10.02
CA LEU A 70 2.94 1.99 -8.71
C LEU A 70 1.99 0.79 -8.58
N VAL A 71 1.97 0.20 -7.40
CA VAL A 71 0.89 -0.67 -6.91
C VAL A 71 0.22 0.07 -5.76
N THR A 72 -1.05 0.40 -5.88
CA THR A 72 -1.76 1.30 -4.96
C THR A 72 -2.94 0.62 -4.29
N MET A 73 -3.45 1.22 -3.22
CA MET A 73 -4.63 0.75 -2.49
C MET A 73 -4.53 -0.74 -2.13
N ASN A 74 -3.39 -1.11 -1.49
CA ASN A 74 -3.08 -2.49 -1.09
C ASN A 74 -3.26 -3.50 -2.24
N GLY A 75 -2.76 -3.17 -3.45
CA GLY A 75 -2.80 -4.08 -4.59
C GLY A 75 -4.06 -4.02 -5.43
N SER A 76 -5.03 -3.17 -5.09
CA SER A 76 -6.27 -3.04 -5.88
C SER A 76 -6.07 -2.32 -7.21
N ASN A 77 -4.91 -1.70 -7.43
CA ASN A 77 -4.61 -0.97 -8.65
C ASN A 77 -3.12 -1.05 -8.97
N ALA A 78 -2.76 -1.22 -10.25
CA ALA A 78 -1.39 -1.15 -10.73
C ALA A 78 -1.27 -0.17 -11.90
N ILE A 79 -0.24 0.68 -11.87
CA ILE A 79 -0.03 1.80 -12.81
C ILE A 79 1.38 1.70 -13.39
N ILE A 80 1.49 1.73 -14.72
CA ILE A 80 2.76 1.78 -15.46
C ILE A 80 2.66 2.91 -16.48
N ASP A 81 3.66 3.78 -16.55
CA ASP A 81 3.71 4.93 -17.48
C ASP A 81 2.43 5.80 -17.44
N GLY A 82 1.86 5.97 -16.23
CA GLY A 82 0.63 6.72 -16.01
C GLY A 82 -0.65 6.00 -16.47
N ASN A 83 -0.55 4.79 -17.01
CA ASN A 83 -1.69 3.97 -17.42
C ASN A 83 -2.00 2.92 -16.36
N ILE A 84 -3.29 2.74 -16.05
CA ILE A 84 -3.72 1.70 -15.16
C ILE A 84 -3.79 0.38 -15.94
N ILE A 85 -2.96 -0.60 -15.54
CA ILE A 85 -2.90 -1.93 -16.16
C ILE A 85 -3.73 -2.97 -15.42
N TYR A 86 -4.10 -2.69 -14.16
CA TYR A 86 -4.88 -3.59 -13.32
C TYR A 86 -5.82 -2.80 -12.42
N LYS A 87 -7.07 -3.29 -12.28
CA LYS A 87 -8.10 -2.72 -11.42
C LYS A 87 -8.86 -3.84 -10.71
N TYR A 88 -9.00 -3.72 -9.40
CA TYR A 88 -9.81 -4.63 -8.58
C TYR A 88 -10.72 -3.83 -7.65
N PRO A 89 -11.80 -3.23 -8.18
CA PRO A 89 -12.71 -2.38 -7.42
C PRO A 89 -13.69 -3.20 -6.58
N ILE A 90 -14.22 -2.56 -5.53
CA ILE A 90 -15.34 -3.08 -4.75
C ILE A 90 -16.60 -3.05 -5.63
N PRO A 91 -17.38 -4.15 -5.68
CA PRO A 91 -18.64 -4.17 -6.42
C PRO A 91 -19.60 -3.05 -5.99
N SER A 92 -20.27 -2.40 -6.95
CA SER A 92 -21.14 -1.24 -6.69
C SER A 92 -22.26 -1.54 -5.69
N GLU A 93 -22.82 -2.74 -5.74
CA GLU A 93 -23.87 -3.18 -4.79
C GLU A 93 -23.33 -3.28 -3.34
N VAL A 94 -22.06 -3.53 -3.14
CA VAL A 94 -21.42 -3.52 -1.82
C VAL A 94 -21.20 -2.09 -1.34
N VAL A 95 -20.77 -1.21 -2.24
CA VAL A 95 -20.65 0.23 -1.96
C VAL A 95 -22.00 0.84 -1.57
N ASP A 96 -23.08 0.56 -2.32
CA ASP A 96 -24.43 1.04 -2.05
C ASP A 96 -24.96 0.56 -0.69
N LYS A 97 -24.70 -0.72 -0.35
CA LYS A 97 -25.03 -1.25 0.98
C LYS A 97 -24.28 -0.49 2.08
N MET A 98 -22.98 -0.23 1.89
CA MET A 98 -22.18 0.50 2.87
C MET A 98 -22.67 1.94 3.04
N ILE A 99 -23.02 2.62 1.97
CA ILE A 99 -23.64 3.96 2.01
C ILE A 99 -24.93 3.93 2.83
N THR A 100 -25.76 2.90 2.63
CA THR A 100 -27.02 2.70 3.39
C THR A 100 -26.75 2.52 4.88
N PHE A 101 -25.76 1.71 5.26
CA PHE A 101 -25.35 1.56 6.66
C PHE A 101 -24.83 2.87 7.25
N ALA A 102 -23.96 3.60 6.53
CA ALA A 102 -23.43 4.87 6.99
C ALA A 102 -24.53 5.90 7.26
N LYS A 103 -25.55 5.98 6.39
CA LYS A 103 -26.73 6.84 6.60
C LYS A 103 -27.56 6.41 7.82
N ARG A 104 -27.82 5.11 7.96
CA ARG A 104 -28.64 4.54 9.05
C ARG A 104 -27.99 4.66 10.40
N LEU A 105 -26.70 4.32 10.51
CA LEU A 105 -25.92 4.32 11.76
C LEU A 105 -25.29 5.69 12.05
N ARG A 106 -25.32 6.62 11.09
CA ARG A 106 -24.83 8.00 11.21
C ARG A 106 -23.34 8.06 11.54
N PHE A 107 -22.50 7.48 10.69
CA PHE A 107 -21.05 7.60 10.79
C PHE A 107 -20.43 8.17 9.51
N GLY A 108 -19.23 8.75 9.66
CA GLY A 108 -18.42 9.22 8.54
C GLY A 108 -17.98 8.03 7.67
N LEU A 109 -18.25 8.10 6.37
CA LEU A 109 -17.82 7.12 5.38
C LEU A 109 -17.01 7.81 4.30
N THR A 110 -15.74 7.42 4.15
CA THR A 110 -14.92 7.83 3.02
C THR A 110 -14.94 6.75 1.95
N LEU A 111 -15.22 7.14 0.72
CA LEU A 111 -15.07 6.31 -0.48
C LEU A 111 -13.78 6.70 -1.19
N ILE A 112 -12.86 5.74 -1.36
CA ILE A 112 -11.57 5.94 -2.02
C ILE A 112 -11.70 5.48 -3.47
N GLU A 113 -11.61 6.46 -4.35
CA GLU A 113 -11.62 6.29 -5.79
C GLU A 113 -10.19 6.27 -6.33
N GLU A 114 -10.05 6.17 -7.65
CA GLU A 114 -8.74 6.07 -8.32
C GLU A 114 -7.82 7.26 -8.01
N SER A 115 -8.36 8.48 -8.07
CA SER A 115 -7.57 9.71 -7.96
C SER A 115 -7.90 10.55 -6.73
N GLU A 116 -8.99 10.28 -6.04
CA GLU A 116 -9.45 11.09 -4.92
C GLU A 116 -10.21 10.26 -3.88
N GLY A 117 -10.52 10.87 -2.74
CA GLY A 117 -11.40 10.30 -1.72
C GLY A 117 -12.45 11.33 -1.32
N HIS A 118 -13.67 10.86 -1.10
CA HIS A 118 -14.79 11.70 -0.68
C HIS A 118 -15.40 11.18 0.61
N ILE A 119 -15.86 12.07 1.48
CA ILE A 119 -16.50 11.71 2.75
C ILE A 119 -17.93 12.26 2.80
N ASN A 120 -18.88 11.45 3.32
CA ASN A 120 -20.29 11.84 3.41
C ASN A 120 -20.54 12.90 4.50
N MET A 121 -19.82 12.80 5.64
CA MET A 121 -19.95 13.70 6.78
C MET A 121 -18.64 13.73 7.60
N ILE A 122 -18.43 14.84 8.32
CA ILE A 122 -17.31 15.00 9.25
C ILE A 122 -17.91 15.21 10.64
N ASP A 123 -17.73 14.24 11.52
CA ASP A 123 -18.14 14.27 12.92
C ASP A 123 -16.90 14.20 13.84
N GLU A 124 -17.11 14.14 15.15
CA GLU A 124 -16.02 14.10 16.14
C GLU A 124 -15.10 12.88 15.97
N ARG A 125 -15.62 11.74 15.51
CA ARG A 125 -14.83 10.53 15.26
C ARG A 125 -13.87 10.72 14.09
N VAL A 126 -14.37 11.35 13.01
CA VAL A 126 -13.56 11.71 11.85
C VAL A 126 -12.48 12.72 12.25
N ILE A 127 -12.85 13.76 12.99
CA ILE A 127 -11.90 14.79 13.47
C ILE A 127 -10.81 14.15 14.33
N SER A 128 -11.18 13.36 15.34
CA SER A 128 -10.25 12.70 16.24
C SER A 128 -9.24 11.82 15.51
N ALA A 129 -9.71 10.98 14.58
CA ALA A 129 -8.84 10.11 13.81
C ALA A 129 -7.86 10.91 12.93
N HIS A 130 -8.33 11.94 12.23
CA HIS A 130 -7.48 12.76 11.37
C HIS A 130 -6.46 13.60 12.14
N GLU A 131 -6.83 14.18 13.27
CA GLU A 131 -5.92 14.95 14.13
C GLU A 131 -4.81 14.07 14.72
N LYS A 132 -5.17 12.86 15.20
CA LYS A 132 -4.22 11.90 15.78
C LYS A 132 -3.11 11.50 14.80
N TYR A 133 -3.45 11.35 13.52
CA TYR A 133 -2.50 10.92 12.49
C TYR A 133 -2.00 12.07 11.59
N GLY A 134 -2.38 13.33 11.90
CA GLY A 134 -1.94 14.51 11.15
C GLY A 134 -2.38 14.51 9.67
N THR A 135 -3.51 13.85 9.37
CA THR A 135 -4.00 13.72 8.00
C THR A 135 -5.04 14.78 7.66
N ARG A 136 -5.24 15.05 6.36
CA ARG A 136 -6.25 16.01 5.90
C ARG A 136 -7.57 15.31 5.62
N PHE A 137 -8.66 16.00 5.90
CA PHE A 137 -10.01 15.52 5.58
C PHE A 137 -10.19 15.34 4.07
N PRO A 138 -10.83 14.22 3.65
CA PRO A 138 -11.33 14.09 2.29
C PRO A 138 -12.35 15.19 1.96
N GLN A 139 -12.59 15.43 0.67
CA GLN A 139 -13.60 16.41 0.26
C GLN A 139 -15.01 15.92 0.62
N PRO A 140 -15.81 16.73 1.34
CA PRO A 140 -17.19 16.38 1.64
C PRO A 140 -18.03 16.24 0.37
N ARG A 141 -18.85 15.16 0.30
CA ARG A 141 -19.77 14.89 -0.79
C ARG A 141 -20.99 14.14 -0.27
N THR A 142 -22.19 14.54 -0.69
CA THR A 142 -23.39 13.75 -0.45
C THR A 142 -23.36 12.50 -1.32
N PHE A 143 -23.50 11.32 -0.71
CA PHE A 143 -23.58 10.07 -1.45
C PHE A 143 -25.03 9.73 -1.80
N PRO A 144 -25.34 9.50 -3.10
CA PRO A 144 -26.62 8.97 -3.52
C PRO A 144 -26.84 7.54 -3.01
N ASP A 145 -28.03 6.98 -3.17
CA ASP A 145 -28.31 5.59 -2.77
C ASP A 145 -27.67 4.59 -3.73
N HIS A 146 -27.44 4.99 -4.96
CA HIS A 146 -26.67 4.26 -5.96
C HIS A 146 -25.45 5.10 -6.36
N TYR A 147 -24.25 4.54 -6.10
CA TYR A 147 -23.00 5.22 -6.38
C TYR A 147 -22.38 4.71 -7.68
N ASP A 148 -22.33 5.56 -8.68
CA ASP A 148 -21.95 5.24 -10.06
C ASP A 148 -20.43 5.32 -10.35
N ARG A 149 -19.63 5.64 -9.32
CA ARG A 149 -18.17 5.75 -9.46
C ARG A 149 -17.47 4.51 -8.92
N VAL A 150 -16.28 4.25 -9.44
CA VAL A 150 -15.47 3.08 -9.07
C VAL A 150 -14.78 3.33 -7.73
N VAL A 151 -15.04 2.47 -6.75
CA VAL A 151 -14.49 2.51 -5.39
C VAL A 151 -13.57 1.32 -5.16
N TYR A 152 -12.39 1.56 -4.61
CA TYR A 152 -11.39 0.52 -4.34
C TYR A 152 -11.24 0.18 -2.85
N GLN A 153 -11.53 1.15 -2.00
CA GLN A 153 -11.45 1.03 -0.54
C GLN A 153 -12.49 1.95 0.08
N MET A 154 -13.01 1.57 1.23
CA MET A 154 -13.88 2.43 2.03
C MET A 154 -13.25 2.59 3.43
N ILE A 155 -13.44 3.76 4.05
CA ILE A 155 -13.03 4.00 5.43
C ILE A 155 -14.27 4.36 6.22
N ALA A 156 -14.63 3.54 7.20
CA ALA A 156 -15.73 3.82 8.11
C ALA A 156 -15.21 4.41 9.41
N PHE A 157 -15.74 5.59 9.78
CA PHE A 157 -15.40 6.24 11.05
C PHE A 157 -16.43 5.87 12.12
N CYS A 158 -16.28 4.66 12.67
CA CYS A 158 -17.21 4.05 13.59
C CYS A 158 -16.49 3.18 14.62
N ASP A 159 -17.15 2.86 15.72
CA ASP A 159 -16.64 1.91 16.70
C ASP A 159 -16.78 0.45 16.25
N ALA A 160 -16.27 -0.48 17.09
CA ALA A 160 -16.32 -1.91 16.79
C ALA A 160 -17.75 -2.48 16.84
N PHE A 161 -18.65 -1.84 17.58
CA PHE A 161 -20.05 -2.27 17.63
C PHE A 161 -20.75 -1.97 16.30
N ASP A 162 -20.63 -0.74 15.79
CA ASP A 162 -21.17 -0.37 14.49
C ASP A 162 -20.59 -1.25 13.36
N GLU A 163 -19.27 -1.53 13.39
CA GLU A 163 -18.61 -2.44 12.46
C GLU A 163 -19.26 -3.83 12.46
N SER A 164 -19.57 -4.38 13.63
CA SER A 164 -20.20 -5.69 13.75
C SER A 164 -21.60 -5.76 13.12
N LEU A 165 -22.27 -4.61 12.96
CA LEU A 165 -23.60 -4.52 12.36
C LEU A 165 -23.58 -4.52 10.84
N PHE A 166 -22.53 -4.01 10.20
CA PHE A 166 -22.49 -3.92 8.74
C PHE A 166 -21.55 -4.95 8.08
N LEU A 167 -20.44 -5.30 8.70
CA LEU A 167 -19.43 -6.15 8.06
C LEU A 167 -19.96 -7.51 7.58
N PRO A 168 -20.84 -8.24 8.32
CA PRO A 168 -21.39 -9.50 7.86
C PRO A 168 -22.28 -9.38 6.59
N HIS A 169 -22.72 -8.17 6.26
CA HIS A 169 -23.55 -7.89 5.09
C HIS A 169 -22.75 -7.42 3.87
N LEU A 170 -21.44 -7.17 4.02
CA LEU A 170 -20.54 -6.78 2.94
C LEU A 170 -19.82 -8.00 2.37
N GLN A 171 -20.54 -8.75 1.52
CA GLN A 171 -20.01 -9.99 0.94
C GLN A 171 -18.69 -9.77 0.19
N GLY A 172 -17.72 -10.62 0.45
CA GLY A 172 -16.40 -10.54 -0.18
C GLY A 172 -15.47 -9.45 0.37
N CYS A 173 -15.87 -8.76 1.45
CA CYS A 173 -15.04 -7.74 2.10
C CYS A 173 -14.47 -8.23 3.44
N LYS A 174 -13.31 -7.69 3.77
CA LYS A 174 -12.67 -7.73 5.09
C LYS A 174 -12.53 -6.33 5.64
N SER A 175 -12.35 -6.25 6.96
CA SER A 175 -12.04 -5.01 7.65
C SER A 175 -10.62 -5.04 8.24
N ALA A 176 -10.00 -3.87 8.34
CA ALA A 176 -8.74 -3.67 9.04
C ALA A 176 -8.86 -2.39 9.88
N ARG A 177 -9.06 -2.57 11.19
CA ARG A 177 -9.18 -1.46 12.14
C ARG A 177 -7.79 -0.92 12.49
N TRP A 178 -7.61 0.37 12.33
CA TRP A 178 -6.35 1.05 12.62
C TRP A 178 -6.48 2.16 13.68
N ASP A 179 -7.71 2.51 14.07
CA ASP A 179 -8.01 3.42 15.17
C ASP A 179 -9.28 2.95 15.91
N GLU A 180 -9.51 3.45 17.12
CA GLU A 180 -10.73 3.20 17.89
C GLU A 180 -11.99 3.50 17.07
N TYR A 181 -11.94 4.56 16.25
CA TYR A 181 -13.06 5.01 15.44
C TYR A 181 -12.82 4.91 13.93
N ALA A 182 -11.78 4.25 13.48
CA ALA A 182 -11.54 4.15 12.04
C ALA A 182 -11.16 2.73 11.60
N VAL A 183 -11.82 2.27 10.55
CA VAL A 183 -11.64 0.93 9.98
C VAL A 183 -11.67 1.00 8.46
N ASP A 184 -10.66 0.40 7.83
CA ASP A 184 -10.64 0.19 6.39
C ASP A 184 -11.50 -1.01 6.01
N ILE A 185 -12.25 -0.88 4.93
CA ILE A 185 -13.03 -1.95 4.30
C ILE A 185 -12.51 -2.15 2.89
N MET A 186 -12.09 -3.36 2.59
CA MET A 186 -11.51 -3.75 1.30
C MET A 186 -11.97 -5.16 0.93
N LEU A 187 -11.75 -5.56 -0.31
CA LEU A 187 -12.05 -6.94 -0.73
C LEU A 187 -11.13 -7.95 0.00
N ASN A 188 -11.66 -9.14 0.29
CA ASN A 188 -10.93 -10.21 0.98
C ASN A 188 -9.59 -10.54 0.31
N ASP A 189 -9.60 -10.59 -1.03
CA ASP A 189 -8.45 -10.95 -1.85
C ASP A 189 -7.62 -9.72 -2.28
N SER A 190 -7.95 -8.52 -1.75
CA SER A 190 -7.14 -7.32 -2.00
C SER A 190 -5.94 -7.35 -1.08
N ASP A 191 -4.77 -7.56 -1.66
CA ASP A 191 -3.46 -7.50 -1.05
C ASP A 191 -2.40 -7.07 -2.08
N LYS A 192 -1.25 -6.63 -1.63
CA LYS A 192 -0.19 -6.10 -2.50
C LYS A 192 0.27 -7.10 -3.55
N SER A 193 0.21 -8.42 -3.26
CA SER A 193 0.65 -9.47 -4.19
C SER A 193 -0.16 -9.50 -5.49
N LYS A 194 -1.44 -9.14 -5.44
CA LYS A 194 -2.31 -9.11 -6.64
C LYS A 194 -1.87 -8.04 -7.65
N GLY A 195 -1.63 -6.83 -7.15
CA GLY A 195 -1.07 -5.77 -8.00
C GLY A 195 0.32 -6.13 -8.53
N ILE A 196 1.18 -6.72 -7.69
CA ILE A 196 2.50 -7.21 -8.08
C ILE A 196 2.38 -8.28 -9.18
N GLN A 197 1.50 -9.26 -9.02
CA GLN A 197 1.25 -10.28 -10.03
C GLN A 197 0.93 -9.65 -11.39
N SER A 198 0.03 -8.67 -11.43
CA SER A 198 -0.33 -8.00 -12.68
C SER A 198 0.84 -7.26 -13.34
N VAL A 199 1.74 -6.67 -12.54
CA VAL A 199 2.96 -6.02 -13.03
C VAL A 199 3.94 -7.06 -13.57
N LEU A 200 4.13 -8.19 -12.89
CA LEU A 200 5.01 -9.26 -13.36
C LEU A 200 4.49 -9.86 -14.67
N GLU A 201 3.18 -10.10 -14.77
CA GLU A 201 2.54 -10.57 -16.02
C GLU A 201 2.75 -9.58 -17.17
N TYR A 202 2.62 -8.26 -16.91
CA TYR A 202 2.85 -7.22 -17.92
C TYR A 202 4.28 -7.25 -18.50
N TYR A 203 5.29 -7.49 -17.66
CA TYR A 203 6.70 -7.57 -18.10
C TYR A 203 7.15 -8.97 -18.52
N GLY A 204 6.32 -10.00 -18.31
CA GLY A 204 6.70 -11.40 -18.54
C GLY A 204 7.76 -11.90 -17.55
N TYR A 205 7.78 -11.36 -16.32
CA TYR A 205 8.68 -11.80 -15.26
C TYR A 205 7.99 -12.82 -14.35
N SER A 206 8.81 -13.68 -13.73
CA SER A 206 8.32 -14.62 -12.72
C SER A 206 8.55 -14.07 -11.29
N PRO A 207 7.84 -14.58 -10.28
CA PRO A 207 8.05 -14.17 -8.89
C PRO A 207 9.51 -14.32 -8.41
N GLU A 208 10.25 -15.33 -8.90
CA GLU A 208 11.66 -15.56 -8.57
C GLU A 208 12.60 -14.46 -9.11
N GLU A 209 12.14 -13.66 -10.08
CA GLU A 209 12.86 -12.51 -10.64
C GLU A 209 12.49 -11.20 -9.93
N ALA A 210 11.67 -11.28 -8.87
CA ALA A 210 11.20 -10.15 -8.09
C ALA A 210 11.73 -10.16 -6.67
N ALA A 211 12.09 -8.98 -6.16
CA ALA A 211 12.32 -8.75 -4.74
C ALA A 211 11.27 -7.76 -4.19
N CYS A 212 10.96 -7.88 -2.89
CA CYS A 212 10.14 -6.90 -2.21
C CYS A 212 10.72 -6.47 -0.85
N LEU A 213 10.46 -5.22 -0.49
CA LEU A 213 10.85 -4.62 0.78
C LEU A 213 9.62 -4.03 1.46
N GLY A 214 9.44 -4.29 2.75
CA GLY A 214 8.28 -3.83 3.52
C GLY A 214 8.57 -3.84 5.02
N ASP A 215 7.59 -3.45 5.82
CA ASP A 215 7.66 -3.47 7.28
C ASP A 215 6.33 -3.85 7.95
N GLY A 216 5.20 -3.65 7.26
CA GLY A 216 3.86 -3.80 7.80
C GLY A 216 3.28 -5.21 7.69
N GLU A 217 2.15 -5.43 8.37
CA GLU A 217 1.38 -6.67 8.20
C GLU A 217 0.76 -6.78 6.80
N ASN A 218 0.46 -5.67 6.14
CA ASN A 218 -0.04 -5.63 4.77
C ASN A 218 1.02 -5.94 3.71
N ASP A 219 2.29 -6.16 4.13
CA ASP A 219 3.39 -6.58 3.26
C ASP A 219 3.61 -8.09 3.26
N VAL A 220 2.97 -8.82 4.18
CA VAL A 220 3.17 -10.26 4.37
C VAL A 220 2.90 -11.03 3.07
N GLU A 221 1.81 -10.73 2.39
CA GLU A 221 1.42 -11.42 1.16
C GLU A 221 2.42 -11.16 0.03
N MET A 222 2.92 -9.93 -0.13
CA MET A 222 3.95 -9.65 -1.15
C MET A 222 5.29 -10.32 -0.79
N MET A 223 5.64 -10.43 0.51
CA MET A 223 6.85 -11.11 0.96
C MET A 223 6.80 -12.63 0.71
N LEU A 224 5.62 -13.23 0.83
CA LEU A 224 5.39 -14.64 0.50
C LEU A 224 5.33 -14.89 -1.01
N TYR A 225 4.97 -13.89 -1.79
CA TYR A 225 4.78 -14.01 -3.23
C TYR A 225 6.08 -13.80 -4.02
N CYS A 226 6.87 -12.79 -3.67
CA CYS A 226 8.15 -12.50 -4.34
C CYS A 226 9.21 -13.53 -3.97
N GLY A 227 10.10 -13.85 -4.92
CA GLY A 227 11.19 -14.81 -4.71
C GLY A 227 12.24 -14.34 -3.69
N HIS A 228 12.30 -13.02 -3.45
CA HIS A 228 13.18 -12.41 -2.46
C HIS A 228 12.41 -11.38 -1.65
N SER A 229 12.61 -11.37 -0.34
CA SER A 229 11.89 -10.44 0.53
C SER A 229 12.72 -9.94 1.70
N ALA A 230 12.64 -8.63 1.99
CA ALA A 230 13.25 -8.03 3.16
C ALA A 230 12.21 -7.28 4.01
N CYS A 231 12.35 -7.42 5.33
CA CYS A 231 11.60 -6.65 6.30
C CYS A 231 12.51 -5.65 7.00
N MET A 232 12.05 -4.40 7.17
CA MET A 232 12.80 -3.38 7.93
C MET A 232 12.90 -3.75 9.42
N GLY A 233 13.96 -3.26 10.09
CA GLY A 233 14.29 -3.57 11.46
C GLY A 233 13.19 -3.24 12.47
N ALA A 234 12.47 -2.13 12.29
CA ALA A 234 11.30 -1.76 13.10
C ALA A 234 10.00 -2.45 12.66
N GLY A 235 10.02 -3.26 11.61
CA GLY A 235 8.82 -3.89 11.03
C GLY A 235 8.11 -4.86 11.96
N SER A 236 6.89 -5.21 11.58
CA SER A 236 5.99 -6.05 12.37
C SER A 236 6.56 -7.46 12.59
N PRO A 237 6.26 -8.11 13.74
CA PRO A 237 6.70 -9.49 13.98
C PRO A 237 6.23 -10.48 12.92
N LYS A 238 5.05 -10.25 12.32
CA LYS A 238 4.51 -11.11 11.25
C LYS A 238 5.32 -10.96 9.97
N ALA A 239 5.63 -9.74 9.55
CA ALA A 239 6.45 -9.47 8.37
C ALA A 239 7.86 -10.04 8.54
N LYS A 240 8.52 -9.79 9.68
CA LYS A 240 9.84 -10.36 9.99
C LYS A 240 9.89 -11.89 9.93
N LYS A 241 8.81 -12.54 10.34
CA LYS A 241 8.75 -14.02 10.36
C LYS A 241 8.74 -14.64 8.96
N VAL A 242 8.21 -13.94 7.96
CA VAL A 242 8.07 -14.45 6.59
C VAL A 242 9.15 -13.92 5.64
N ALA A 243 9.79 -12.81 5.97
CA ALA A 243 10.84 -12.22 5.16
C ALA A 243 12.09 -13.12 5.09
N GLU A 244 12.73 -13.22 3.92
CA GLU A 244 14.02 -13.90 3.72
C GLU A 244 15.14 -13.21 4.52
N TYR A 245 15.09 -11.88 4.62
CA TYR A 245 16.07 -11.05 5.29
C TYR A 245 15.43 -9.98 6.17
N THR A 246 15.92 -9.83 7.40
CA THR A 246 15.59 -8.67 8.25
C THR A 246 16.71 -7.67 8.16
N ALA A 247 16.44 -6.54 7.53
CA ALA A 247 17.39 -5.43 7.38
C ALA A 247 17.52 -4.64 8.69
N PRO A 248 18.54 -3.77 8.84
CA PRO A 248 18.52 -2.70 9.85
C PRO A 248 17.27 -1.82 9.73
N ASP A 249 17.08 -0.91 10.67
CA ASP A 249 15.98 0.05 10.56
C ASP A 249 16.19 1.00 9.37
N ILE A 250 15.10 1.59 8.88
CA ILE A 250 15.16 2.55 7.77
C ILE A 250 16.14 3.70 8.05
N ASP A 251 16.16 4.20 9.29
CA ASP A 251 17.07 5.27 9.72
C ASP A 251 18.53 4.82 9.95
N GLU A 252 18.80 3.52 9.81
CA GLU A 252 20.12 2.88 9.86
C GLU A 252 20.53 2.32 8.49
N ASP A 253 20.15 2.99 7.40
CA ASP A 253 20.37 2.57 6.01
C ASP A 253 19.74 1.21 5.63
N GLY A 254 18.67 0.79 6.34
CA GLY A 254 18.08 -0.55 6.20
C GLY A 254 17.65 -0.87 4.78
N TRP A 255 17.03 0.09 4.08
CA TRP A 255 16.59 -0.11 2.70
C TRP A 255 17.77 -0.39 1.74
N ALA A 256 18.82 0.41 1.82
CA ALA A 256 20.03 0.22 1.02
C ALA A 256 20.78 -1.06 1.42
N SER A 257 20.76 -1.42 2.72
CA SER A 257 21.31 -2.67 3.22
C SER A 257 20.60 -3.90 2.64
N ALA A 258 19.28 -3.87 2.52
CA ALA A 258 18.52 -4.93 1.87
C ALA A 258 18.88 -5.04 0.38
N CYS A 259 19.01 -3.91 -0.32
CA CYS A 259 19.44 -3.89 -1.72
C CYS A 259 20.86 -4.48 -1.89
N LEU A 260 21.78 -4.17 -0.99
CA LEU A 260 23.14 -4.74 -1.00
C LEU A 260 23.11 -6.24 -0.71
N HIS A 261 22.31 -6.68 0.27
CA HIS A 261 22.17 -8.10 0.62
C HIS A 261 21.73 -8.96 -0.58
N PHE A 262 20.80 -8.44 -1.40
CA PHE A 262 20.32 -9.13 -2.59
C PHE A 262 21.24 -8.94 -3.82
N GLY A 263 22.32 -8.18 -3.72
CA GLY A 263 23.23 -7.91 -4.84
C GLY A 263 22.67 -6.95 -5.89
N LEU A 264 21.65 -6.17 -5.54
CA LEU A 264 21.03 -5.18 -6.41
C LEU A 264 21.92 -3.94 -6.62
N ILE A 265 22.73 -3.63 -5.60
CA ILE A 265 23.72 -2.55 -5.63
C ILE A 265 25.09 -3.10 -5.21
N ASP A 266 26.17 -2.42 -5.57
CA ASP A 266 27.53 -2.86 -5.29
C ASP A 266 28.04 -2.36 -3.94
N LYS A 267 27.50 -1.25 -3.43
CA LYS A 267 27.84 -0.63 -2.15
C LYS A 267 26.76 0.35 -1.71
N ILE A 268 26.68 0.57 -0.39
CA ILE A 268 25.87 1.65 0.16
C ILE A 268 26.62 2.97 -0.03
N ARG A 269 25.92 3.97 -0.55
CA ARG A 269 26.41 5.36 -0.67
C ARG A 269 25.64 6.23 0.32
N PRO A 270 26.32 7.07 1.14
CA PRO A 270 25.68 7.95 2.12
C PRO A 270 24.90 9.09 1.47
#